data_59dd609142fc760b42fa8c8d782e9242
#
_entry.id   59dd609142fc760b42fa8c8d782e9242
#
_cell.length_a   1.000
_cell.length_b   1.000
_cell.length_c   1.000
_cell.angle_alpha   90.00
_cell.angle_beta   90.00
_cell.angle_gamma   90.00
#
_symmetry.space_group_name_H-M   'P 1'
#
loop_
_entity.id
_entity.type
_entity.pdbx_description
1 polymer ?
#
loop_
_entity_poly.entity_id
_entity_poly.type
_entity_poly.pdbx_seq_one_letter_code
_entity_poly.pdbx_strand_id
1 'polypeptide(L)'
;MKSYQAVYQILAKETDYISGEKIAEELSLSRTSIWKAIKRLEQEGIEIDSIKNKGYKLMNGDLILPDFLEENLPINVSFKPETKSTQLDAKEAIDLGHEANTLYLASYQTAGRGRFQRSFYSPQGGIYMTLHLKPNLAYDKLPSYTLLVAGAIYKAIKNLTLIDVDIKWVNDIYLKNHKIGGILTEAMTSVETGLVTDIIIGLGINFTINDFPQELKEKAASLFKAPAPITRNELIIEIWRAFFETPADELLYLYKKQSLVLGKEVTFTLDQKDYKGLAKDISESGKLLVQCDNGKEIWLNSGEISLKGWK
;
A
#
# COMPACT_ATOMS: atom_id res chain seq x y z
N MET A 1 18.70 9.57 -11.39
CA MET A 1 17.48 10.42 -11.23
C MET A 1 17.32 11.38 -12.39
N LYS A 2 16.09 11.57 -12.94
CA LYS A 2 15.81 12.51 -14.02
C LYS A 2 15.74 13.96 -13.51
N SER A 3 16.06 14.96 -14.35
CA SER A 3 16.11 16.37 -13.92
C SER A 3 14.82 16.89 -13.27
N TYR A 4 13.64 16.53 -13.81
CA TYR A 4 12.35 16.94 -13.23
C TYR A 4 12.09 16.32 -11.85
N GLN A 5 12.58 15.11 -11.58
CA GLN A 5 12.49 14.46 -10.27
C GLN A 5 13.37 15.19 -9.24
N ALA A 6 14.59 15.60 -9.65
CA ALA A 6 15.47 16.38 -8.77
C ALA A 6 14.87 17.77 -8.46
N VAL A 7 14.29 18.44 -9.46
CA VAL A 7 13.56 19.70 -9.25
C VAL A 7 12.40 19.52 -8.30
N TYR A 8 11.61 18.43 -8.45
CA TYR A 8 10.52 18.12 -7.53
C TYR A 8 11.00 17.95 -6.10
N GLN A 9 12.11 17.21 -5.87
CA GLN A 9 12.66 17.02 -4.53
C GLN A 9 13.06 18.34 -3.84
N ILE A 10 13.59 19.30 -4.59
CA ILE A 10 13.88 20.63 -4.06
C ILE A 10 12.59 21.36 -3.70
N LEU A 11 11.63 21.40 -4.63
CA LEU A 11 10.35 22.09 -4.39
C LEU A 11 9.57 21.49 -3.22
N ALA A 12 9.63 20.17 -3.04
CA ALA A 12 8.93 19.46 -1.94
C ALA A 12 9.52 19.75 -0.54
N LYS A 13 10.79 20.17 -0.47
CA LYS A 13 11.45 20.55 0.78
C LYS A 13 11.24 22.01 1.15
N GLU A 14 10.93 22.85 0.19
CA GLU A 14 10.77 24.29 0.39
C GLU A 14 9.34 24.66 0.77
N THR A 15 9.18 25.43 1.82
CA THR A 15 7.87 25.91 2.29
C THR A 15 7.44 27.20 1.60
N ASP A 16 8.34 27.91 0.92
CA ASP A 16 8.12 29.18 0.22
C ASP A 16 8.66 29.10 -1.23
N TYR A 17 8.59 30.22 -1.94
CA TYR A 17 9.09 30.31 -3.33
C TYR A 17 10.61 30.18 -3.38
N ILE A 18 11.08 29.34 -4.28
CA ILE A 18 12.50 29.20 -4.62
C ILE A 18 12.75 29.67 -6.05
N SER A 19 13.78 30.50 -6.25
CA SER A 19 14.10 31.00 -7.58
C SER A 19 14.59 29.90 -8.52
N GLY A 20 14.22 29.98 -9.80
CA GLY A 20 14.73 29.05 -10.81
C GLY A 20 16.27 29.10 -10.97
N GLU A 21 16.91 30.22 -10.59
CA GLU A 21 18.36 30.36 -10.55
C GLU A 21 18.98 29.54 -9.43
N LYS A 22 18.41 29.62 -8.22
CA LYS A 22 18.87 28.82 -7.06
C LYS A 22 18.72 27.30 -7.34
N ILE A 23 17.59 26.88 -7.93
CA ILE A 23 17.41 25.47 -8.34
C ILE A 23 18.43 25.06 -9.39
N ALA A 24 18.71 25.94 -10.39
CA ALA A 24 19.67 25.69 -11.45
C ALA A 24 21.10 25.53 -10.90
N GLU A 25 21.50 26.39 -9.96
CA GLU A 25 22.78 26.35 -9.26
C GLU A 25 22.92 25.05 -8.45
N GLU A 26 21.95 24.72 -7.60
CA GLU A 26 21.95 23.53 -6.75
C GLU A 26 22.05 22.22 -7.56
N LEU A 27 21.37 22.16 -8.70
CA LEU A 27 21.37 20.98 -9.59
C LEU A 27 22.44 21.02 -10.67
N SER A 28 23.24 22.09 -10.77
CA SER A 28 24.20 22.32 -11.87
C SER A 28 23.56 22.21 -13.26
N LEU A 29 22.34 22.78 -13.40
CA LEU A 29 21.54 22.76 -14.63
C LEU A 29 21.34 24.17 -15.21
N SER A 30 20.98 24.26 -16.48
CA SER A 30 20.59 25.54 -17.09
C SER A 30 19.20 25.98 -16.64
N ARG A 31 18.91 27.30 -16.61
CA ARG A 31 17.57 27.83 -16.37
C ARG A 31 16.51 27.24 -17.33
N THR A 32 16.90 27.02 -18.59
CA THR A 32 16.03 26.38 -19.60
C THR A 32 15.69 24.95 -19.21
N SER A 33 16.65 24.21 -18.64
CA SER A 33 16.42 22.84 -18.15
C SER A 33 15.46 22.84 -16.95
N ILE A 34 15.60 23.80 -16.02
CA ILE A 34 14.66 23.96 -14.91
C ILE A 34 13.24 24.25 -15.43
N TRP A 35 13.08 25.19 -16.36
CA TRP A 35 11.78 25.50 -16.94
C TRP A 35 11.13 24.25 -17.60
N LYS A 36 11.91 23.47 -18.37
CA LYS A 36 11.43 22.21 -18.96
C LYS A 36 11.03 21.19 -17.90
N ALA A 37 11.79 21.11 -16.81
CA ALA A 37 11.49 20.23 -15.68
C ALA A 37 10.18 20.62 -14.99
N ILE A 38 9.96 21.92 -14.72
CA ILE A 38 8.69 22.46 -14.18
C ILE A 38 7.52 22.10 -15.11
N LYS A 39 7.66 22.34 -16.42
CA LYS A 39 6.60 21.98 -17.39
C LYS A 39 6.32 20.49 -17.42
N ARG A 40 7.33 19.65 -17.22
CA ARG A 40 7.14 18.22 -17.10
C ARG A 40 6.39 17.83 -15.81
N LEU A 41 6.71 18.46 -14.68
CA LEU A 41 6.01 18.24 -13.42
C LEU A 41 4.52 18.63 -13.52
N GLU A 42 4.21 19.77 -14.14
CA GLU A 42 2.83 20.20 -14.41
C GLU A 42 2.06 19.16 -15.25
N GLN A 43 2.73 18.55 -16.26
CA GLN A 43 2.15 17.46 -17.08
C GLN A 43 1.90 16.18 -16.29
N GLU A 44 2.70 15.92 -15.22
CA GLU A 44 2.50 14.80 -14.29
C GLU A 44 1.43 15.10 -13.22
N GLY A 45 0.75 16.26 -13.32
CA GLY A 45 -0.31 16.65 -12.40
C GLY A 45 0.17 17.31 -11.10
N ILE A 46 1.43 17.76 -11.08
CA ILE A 46 1.96 18.53 -9.94
C ILE A 46 1.55 19.99 -10.11
N GLU A 47 0.87 20.54 -9.13
CA GLU A 47 0.46 21.95 -9.10
C GLU A 47 1.60 22.82 -8.57
N ILE A 48 2.16 23.64 -9.46
CA ILE A 48 3.28 24.53 -9.15
C ILE A 48 2.84 25.97 -9.43
N ASP A 49 2.90 26.80 -8.40
CA ASP A 49 2.73 28.26 -8.59
C ASP A 49 4.04 28.89 -9.03
N SER A 50 3.93 29.86 -9.93
CA SER A 50 5.08 30.55 -10.55
C SER A 50 4.86 32.04 -10.52
N ILE A 51 5.63 32.75 -9.69
CA ILE A 51 5.57 34.22 -9.57
C ILE A 51 6.85 34.82 -10.15
N LYS A 52 6.66 35.78 -11.08
CA LYS A 52 7.78 36.54 -11.67
C LYS A 52 8.64 37.17 -10.56
N ASN A 53 9.95 36.99 -10.65
CA ASN A 53 10.98 37.45 -9.70
C ASN A 53 10.95 36.80 -8.30
N LYS A 54 10.00 35.90 -8.00
CA LYS A 54 10.02 35.10 -6.77
C LYS A 54 10.45 33.67 -7.05
N GLY A 55 9.97 33.05 -8.13
CA GLY A 55 10.31 31.69 -8.51
C GLY A 55 9.11 30.75 -8.46
N TYR A 56 9.33 29.52 -8.04
CA TYR A 56 8.40 28.40 -8.06
C TYR A 56 8.09 27.92 -6.64
N LYS A 57 6.86 27.49 -6.41
CA LYS A 57 6.40 26.88 -5.17
C LYS A 57 5.50 25.69 -5.49
N LEU A 58 5.76 24.55 -4.83
CA LEU A 58 4.86 23.40 -4.89
C LEU A 58 3.58 23.72 -4.11
N MET A 59 2.44 23.63 -4.78
CA MET A 59 1.13 23.88 -4.17
C MET A 59 0.41 22.59 -3.81
N ASN A 60 0.47 21.57 -4.70
CA ASN A 60 -0.22 20.30 -4.49
C ASN A 60 0.35 19.21 -5.42
N GLY A 61 0.05 17.96 -5.10
CA GLY A 61 0.51 16.79 -5.85
C GLY A 61 1.82 16.22 -5.33
N ASP A 62 2.02 14.95 -5.55
CA ASP A 62 3.28 14.28 -5.25
C ASP A 62 3.73 13.40 -6.41
N LEU A 63 5.02 13.20 -6.54
CA LEU A 63 5.65 12.39 -7.57
C LEU A 63 6.29 11.16 -6.94
N ILE A 64 6.01 9.97 -7.48
CA ILE A 64 6.73 8.74 -7.09
C ILE A 64 8.15 8.81 -7.64
N LEU A 65 9.13 8.58 -6.76
CA LEU A 65 10.56 8.69 -7.03
C LEU A 65 11.25 7.32 -6.83
N PRO A 66 11.33 6.47 -7.88
CA PRO A 66 11.90 5.13 -7.75
C PRO A 66 13.31 5.12 -7.18
N ASP A 67 14.21 5.95 -7.71
CA ASP A 67 15.60 6.03 -7.25
C ASP A 67 15.68 6.40 -5.75
N PHE A 68 14.81 7.31 -5.29
CA PHE A 68 14.74 7.68 -3.87
C PHE A 68 14.24 6.54 -2.98
N LEU A 69 13.32 5.71 -3.49
CA LEU A 69 12.87 4.52 -2.77
C LEU A 69 14.01 3.49 -2.64
N GLU A 70 14.78 3.23 -3.71
CA GLU A 70 15.93 2.33 -3.69
C GLU A 70 17.05 2.80 -2.76
N GLU A 71 17.28 4.12 -2.68
CA GLU A 71 18.28 4.71 -1.76
C GLU A 71 17.89 4.54 -0.27
N ASN A 72 16.60 4.36 0.04
CA ASN A 72 16.08 4.31 1.41
C ASN A 72 15.57 2.93 1.85
N LEU A 73 15.53 1.96 0.96
CA LEU A 73 15.03 0.61 1.22
C LEU A 73 15.99 -0.46 0.64
N PRO A 74 16.13 -1.62 1.28
CA PRO A 74 16.99 -2.71 0.78
C PRO A 74 16.30 -3.53 -0.32
N ILE A 75 15.70 -2.86 -1.32
CA ILE A 75 14.92 -3.47 -2.40
C ILE A 75 15.18 -2.76 -3.73
N ASN A 76 15.04 -3.49 -4.84
CA ASN A 76 14.97 -2.90 -6.17
C ASN A 76 13.57 -2.33 -6.43
N VAL A 77 13.46 -1.31 -7.29
CA VAL A 77 12.17 -0.70 -7.64
C VAL A 77 11.93 -0.72 -9.14
N SER A 78 10.87 -1.38 -9.57
CA SER A 78 10.38 -1.36 -10.95
C SER A 78 9.13 -0.49 -11.04
N PHE A 79 9.25 0.69 -11.62
CA PHE A 79 8.16 1.65 -11.73
C PHE A 79 7.63 1.77 -13.15
N LYS A 80 6.30 1.70 -13.28
CA LYS A 80 5.56 2.02 -14.51
C LYS A 80 4.55 3.14 -14.21
N PRO A 81 4.45 4.21 -15.04
CA PRO A 81 3.39 5.21 -14.86
C PRO A 81 1.99 4.57 -14.90
N GLU A 82 1.80 3.59 -15.79
CA GLU A 82 0.57 2.82 -15.97
C GLU A 82 0.89 1.34 -16.10
N THR A 83 0.05 0.50 -15.49
CA THR A 83 0.05 -0.95 -15.72
C THR A 83 -1.35 -1.52 -15.66
N LYS A 84 -1.52 -2.76 -16.13
CA LYS A 84 -2.74 -3.53 -15.86
C LYS A 84 -2.87 -3.82 -14.36
N SER A 85 -1.79 -4.33 -13.75
CA SER A 85 -1.71 -4.64 -12.33
C SER A 85 -0.26 -4.89 -11.93
N THR A 86 0.19 -4.27 -10.85
CA THR A 86 1.53 -4.52 -10.27
C THR A 86 1.72 -5.99 -9.87
N GLN A 87 0.64 -6.67 -9.49
CA GLN A 87 0.63 -8.11 -9.20
C GLN A 87 0.94 -8.95 -10.44
N LEU A 88 0.40 -8.56 -11.60
CA LEU A 88 0.71 -9.21 -12.88
C LEU A 88 2.14 -8.90 -13.33
N ASP A 89 2.60 -7.68 -13.15
CA ASP A 89 3.99 -7.30 -13.46
C ASP A 89 4.99 -8.14 -12.65
N ALA A 90 4.71 -8.37 -11.36
CA ALA A 90 5.54 -9.23 -10.51
C ALA A 90 5.53 -10.69 -10.98
N LYS A 91 4.37 -11.23 -11.36
CA LYS A 91 4.27 -12.60 -11.89
C LYS A 91 5.05 -12.78 -13.19
N GLU A 92 4.88 -11.85 -14.13
CA GLU A 92 5.61 -11.85 -15.40
C GLU A 92 7.12 -11.78 -15.17
N ALA A 93 7.57 -10.96 -14.24
CA ALA A 93 8.98 -10.86 -13.89
C ALA A 93 9.53 -12.13 -13.25
N ILE A 94 8.76 -12.84 -12.43
CA ILE A 94 9.12 -14.15 -11.87
C ILE A 94 9.29 -15.18 -13.01
N ASP A 95 8.33 -15.23 -13.94
CA ASP A 95 8.37 -16.15 -15.09
C ASP A 95 9.59 -15.87 -15.99
N LEU A 96 10.04 -14.61 -16.06
CA LEU A 96 11.24 -14.20 -16.79
C LEU A 96 12.54 -14.38 -15.98
N GLY A 97 12.47 -14.85 -14.74
CA GLY A 97 13.62 -15.09 -13.88
C GLY A 97 14.26 -13.83 -13.28
N HIS A 98 13.51 -12.75 -13.16
CA HIS A 98 13.99 -11.52 -12.52
C HIS A 98 14.28 -11.74 -11.01
N GLU A 99 15.15 -10.90 -10.47
CA GLU A 99 15.56 -10.97 -9.07
C GLU A 99 14.39 -10.67 -8.11
N ALA A 100 14.41 -11.36 -6.98
CA ALA A 100 13.53 -11.08 -5.85
C ALA A 100 13.96 -9.78 -5.11
N ASN A 101 13.26 -9.47 -4.02
CA ASN A 101 13.38 -8.21 -3.30
C ASN A 101 13.14 -7.01 -4.23
N THR A 102 12.19 -7.15 -5.16
CA THR A 102 11.80 -6.11 -6.10
C THR A 102 10.39 -5.63 -5.81
N LEU A 103 10.23 -4.31 -5.68
CA LEU A 103 8.96 -3.62 -5.54
C LEU A 103 8.48 -3.15 -6.92
N TYR A 104 7.41 -3.76 -7.41
CA TYR A 104 6.70 -3.33 -8.62
C TYR A 104 5.69 -2.25 -8.24
N LEU A 105 5.78 -1.08 -8.87
CA LEU A 105 5.05 0.12 -8.45
C LEU A 105 4.42 0.80 -9.66
N ALA A 106 3.21 1.33 -9.51
CA ALA A 106 2.54 2.08 -10.58
C ALA A 106 1.78 3.30 -10.03
N SER A 107 1.66 4.37 -10.87
CA SER A 107 0.84 5.54 -10.53
C SER A 107 -0.65 5.25 -10.60
N TYR A 108 -1.08 4.36 -11.52
CA TYR A 108 -2.44 3.84 -11.60
C TYR A 108 -2.48 2.47 -12.28
N GLN A 109 -3.59 1.73 -12.07
CA GLN A 109 -3.78 0.41 -12.67
C GLN A 109 -5.11 0.37 -13.44
N THR A 110 -5.09 -0.25 -14.62
CA THR A 110 -6.29 -0.41 -15.48
C THR A 110 -7.09 -1.67 -15.14
N ALA A 111 -6.48 -2.66 -14.48
CA ALA A 111 -7.10 -3.92 -14.10
C ALA A 111 -6.62 -4.40 -12.73
N GLY A 112 -6.57 -3.49 -11.73
CA GLY A 112 -6.22 -3.81 -10.36
C GLY A 112 -7.13 -4.90 -9.78
N ARG A 113 -6.54 -5.84 -9.02
CA ARG A 113 -7.26 -7.00 -8.46
C ARG A 113 -7.07 -7.12 -6.97
N GLY A 114 -8.14 -7.53 -6.30
CA GLY A 114 -8.17 -7.98 -4.92
C GLY A 114 -8.44 -9.47 -4.82
N ARG A 115 -8.72 -9.94 -3.61
CA ARG A 115 -9.11 -11.35 -3.34
C ARG A 115 -10.38 -11.74 -4.10
N PHE A 116 -10.50 -13.02 -4.41
CA PHE A 116 -11.63 -13.59 -5.14
C PHE A 116 -11.87 -12.93 -6.50
N GLN A 117 -10.79 -12.49 -7.17
CA GLN A 117 -10.83 -11.82 -8.50
C GLN A 117 -11.65 -10.52 -8.53
N ARG A 118 -11.96 -9.93 -7.38
CA ARG A 118 -12.66 -8.63 -7.34
C ARG A 118 -11.79 -7.54 -7.92
N SER A 119 -12.39 -6.60 -8.65
CA SER A 119 -11.66 -5.43 -9.11
C SER A 119 -11.28 -4.53 -7.93
N PHE A 120 -10.09 -3.94 -8.01
CA PHE A 120 -9.62 -2.91 -7.10
C PHE A 120 -9.47 -1.60 -7.88
N TYR A 121 -10.31 -0.62 -7.57
CA TYR A 121 -10.28 0.68 -8.23
C TYR A 121 -8.96 1.39 -7.94
N SER A 122 -8.20 1.69 -8.99
CA SER A 122 -6.81 2.12 -8.87
C SER A 122 -6.49 3.34 -9.73
N PRO A 123 -7.16 4.50 -9.55
CA PRO A 123 -6.88 5.73 -10.28
C PRO A 123 -5.60 6.41 -9.78
N GLN A 124 -5.20 7.50 -10.40
CA GLN A 124 -4.15 8.36 -9.85
C GLN A 124 -4.51 8.85 -8.44
N GLY A 125 -3.48 9.13 -7.62
CA GLY A 125 -3.64 9.54 -6.23
C GLY A 125 -3.65 8.39 -5.23
N GLY A 126 -3.51 7.13 -5.68
CA GLY A 126 -3.29 5.97 -4.82
C GLY A 126 -1.82 5.52 -4.75
N ILE A 127 -1.56 4.56 -3.89
CA ILE A 127 -0.32 3.77 -3.85
C ILE A 127 -0.67 2.37 -4.30
N TYR A 128 -0.08 1.90 -5.39
CA TYR A 128 -0.28 0.56 -5.94
C TYR A 128 1.06 -0.10 -6.15
N MET A 129 1.32 -1.13 -5.36
CA MET A 129 2.63 -1.78 -5.35
C MET A 129 2.53 -3.26 -5.05
N THR A 130 3.55 -4.02 -5.48
CA THR A 130 3.67 -5.45 -5.19
C THR A 130 5.13 -5.78 -4.90
N LEU A 131 5.41 -6.27 -3.69
CA LEU A 131 6.73 -6.76 -3.30
C LEU A 131 6.86 -8.24 -3.65
N HIS A 132 7.95 -8.60 -4.33
CA HIS A 132 8.33 -9.97 -4.62
C HIS A 132 9.43 -10.44 -3.67
N LEU A 133 9.20 -11.58 -3.01
CA LEU A 133 10.14 -12.23 -2.09
C LEU A 133 10.35 -13.69 -2.47
N LYS A 134 11.52 -14.27 -2.13
CA LYS A 134 11.86 -15.70 -2.30
C LYS A 134 12.17 -16.36 -0.95
N PRO A 135 11.16 -16.81 -0.19
CA PRO A 135 11.37 -17.40 1.12
C PRO A 135 12.03 -18.79 1.07
N ASN A 136 11.76 -19.59 0.03
CA ASN A 136 12.22 -20.99 -0.11
C ASN A 136 11.94 -21.83 1.16
N LEU A 137 10.72 -21.75 1.67
CA LEU A 137 10.26 -22.42 2.89
C LEU A 137 9.06 -23.34 2.62
N ALA A 138 8.88 -24.35 3.46
CA ALA A 138 7.66 -25.12 3.47
C ALA A 138 6.47 -24.22 3.86
N TYR A 139 5.29 -24.50 3.30
CA TYR A 139 4.10 -23.65 3.48
C TYR A 139 3.71 -23.44 4.95
N ASP A 140 3.86 -24.46 5.78
CA ASP A 140 3.56 -24.42 7.22
C ASP A 140 4.58 -23.63 8.05
N LYS A 141 5.73 -23.29 7.45
CA LYS A 141 6.78 -22.47 8.06
C LYS A 141 6.74 -20.99 7.63
N LEU A 142 5.85 -20.64 6.70
CA LEU A 142 5.71 -19.26 6.26
C LEU A 142 5.04 -18.41 7.33
N PRO A 143 5.56 -17.22 7.60
CA PRO A 143 4.83 -16.24 8.39
C PRO A 143 3.56 -15.79 7.65
N SER A 144 2.58 -15.30 8.36
CA SER A 144 1.41 -14.69 7.75
C SER A 144 1.75 -13.30 7.21
N TYR A 145 2.35 -13.22 6.02
CA TYR A 145 2.76 -11.96 5.39
C TYR A 145 1.65 -10.93 5.32
N THR A 146 0.40 -11.36 5.09
CA THR A 146 -0.76 -10.45 5.07
C THR A 146 -0.93 -9.72 6.41
N LEU A 147 -0.79 -10.43 7.54
CA LEU A 147 -0.92 -9.85 8.87
C LEU A 147 0.26 -8.92 9.18
N LEU A 148 1.47 -9.38 8.85
CA LEU A 148 2.69 -8.59 9.09
C LEU A 148 2.65 -7.27 8.31
N VAL A 149 2.27 -7.31 7.03
CA VAL A 149 2.15 -6.09 6.21
C VAL A 149 1.02 -5.19 6.72
N ALA A 150 -0.11 -5.74 7.16
CA ALA A 150 -1.17 -4.92 7.74
C ALA A 150 -0.73 -4.22 9.04
N GLY A 151 0.03 -4.92 9.90
CA GLY A 151 0.65 -4.33 11.09
C GLY A 151 1.66 -3.25 10.74
N ALA A 152 2.49 -3.47 9.71
CA ALA A 152 3.45 -2.49 9.20
C ALA A 152 2.77 -1.24 8.63
N ILE A 153 1.66 -1.39 7.89
CA ILE A 153 0.86 -0.27 7.38
C ILE A 153 0.32 0.58 8.54
N TYR A 154 -0.28 -0.08 9.55
CA TYR A 154 -0.74 0.64 10.74
C TYR A 154 0.40 1.42 11.40
N LYS A 155 1.53 0.75 11.67
CA LYS A 155 2.72 1.37 12.30
C LYS A 155 3.21 2.57 11.50
N ALA A 156 3.33 2.43 10.18
CA ALA A 156 3.79 3.48 9.29
C ALA A 156 2.84 4.70 9.29
N ILE A 157 1.55 4.49 9.12
CA ILE A 157 0.56 5.58 9.14
C ILE A 157 0.57 6.27 10.52
N LYS A 158 0.61 5.50 11.60
CA LYS A 158 0.63 6.04 12.96
C LYS A 158 1.87 6.89 13.24
N ASN A 159 3.06 6.41 12.83
CA ASN A 159 4.32 7.13 13.03
C ASN A 159 4.36 8.46 12.27
N LEU A 160 3.91 8.45 11.02
CA LEU A 160 3.99 9.64 10.15
C LEU A 160 2.90 10.66 10.41
N THR A 161 1.70 10.24 10.90
CA THR A 161 0.52 11.11 10.87
C THR A 161 -0.26 11.16 12.17
N LEU A 162 0.04 10.29 13.12
CA LEU A 162 -0.71 10.04 14.35
C LEU A 162 -2.16 9.54 14.13
N ILE A 163 -2.55 9.24 12.87
CA ILE A 163 -3.86 8.66 12.56
C ILE A 163 -3.88 7.20 13.01
N ASP A 164 -4.97 6.80 13.67
CA ASP A 164 -5.27 5.40 13.93
C ASP A 164 -6.12 4.86 12.78
N VAL A 165 -5.66 3.79 12.17
CA VAL A 165 -6.43 3.01 11.20
C VAL A 165 -6.79 1.66 11.81
N ASP A 166 -7.88 1.09 11.34
CA ASP A 166 -8.38 -0.20 11.78
C ASP A 166 -8.07 -1.28 10.74
N ILE A 167 -7.97 -2.53 11.18
CA ILE A 167 -7.71 -3.67 10.31
C ILE A 167 -8.92 -4.62 10.35
N LYS A 168 -9.60 -4.79 9.23
CA LYS A 168 -10.64 -5.79 9.07
C LYS A 168 -10.01 -7.10 8.58
N TRP A 169 -10.21 -8.14 9.36
CA TRP A 169 -9.72 -9.48 9.03
C TRP A 169 -10.14 -9.91 7.63
N VAL A 170 -9.23 -10.35 6.80
CA VAL A 170 -7.81 -10.65 7.10
C VAL A 170 -6.89 -9.56 6.52
N ASN A 171 -7.34 -8.73 5.58
CA ASN A 171 -6.48 -8.01 4.64
C ASN A 171 -6.90 -6.58 4.31
N ASP A 172 -7.92 -6.04 4.95
CA ASP A 172 -8.47 -4.73 4.59
C ASP A 172 -8.14 -3.67 5.65
N ILE A 173 -7.71 -2.50 5.20
CA ILE A 173 -7.38 -1.35 6.04
C ILE A 173 -8.55 -0.36 5.98
N TYR A 174 -8.99 0.10 7.14
CA TYR A 174 -10.13 0.97 7.31
C TYR A 174 -9.79 2.26 8.04
N LEU A 175 -10.46 3.33 7.69
CA LEU A 175 -10.46 4.60 8.42
C LEU A 175 -11.91 5.05 8.58
N LYS A 176 -12.39 5.22 9.83
CA LYS A 176 -13.76 5.66 10.12
C LYS A 176 -14.83 4.90 9.32
N ASN A 177 -14.78 3.59 9.37
CA ASN A 177 -15.72 2.67 8.69
C ASN A 177 -15.63 2.62 7.15
N HIS A 178 -14.68 3.30 6.53
CA HIS A 178 -14.45 3.25 5.08
C HIS A 178 -13.15 2.52 4.78
N LYS A 179 -13.17 1.68 3.77
CA LYS A 179 -11.98 0.98 3.31
C LYS A 179 -11.04 1.98 2.62
N ILE A 180 -9.80 2.08 3.13
CA ILE A 180 -8.75 2.92 2.54
C ILE A 180 -7.67 2.11 1.86
N GLY A 181 -7.64 0.79 2.03
CA GLY A 181 -6.64 -0.06 1.40
C GLY A 181 -6.93 -1.54 1.54
N GLY A 182 -6.15 -2.34 0.82
CA GLY A 182 -6.24 -3.79 0.86
C GLY A 182 -4.92 -4.44 0.49
N ILE A 183 -4.70 -5.65 0.99
CA ILE A 183 -3.51 -6.46 0.77
C ILE A 183 -3.90 -7.73 0.03
N LEU A 184 -3.11 -8.15 -0.95
CA LEU A 184 -3.27 -9.39 -1.68
C LEU A 184 -1.96 -10.16 -1.69
N THR A 185 -1.85 -11.20 -0.89
CA THR A 185 -0.69 -12.09 -0.85
C THR A 185 -0.98 -13.35 -1.67
N GLU A 186 -0.08 -13.68 -2.58
CA GLU A 186 -0.11 -14.92 -3.36
C GLU A 186 1.24 -15.63 -3.23
N ALA A 187 1.21 -16.95 -3.17
CA ALA A 187 2.39 -17.81 -3.06
C ALA A 187 2.49 -18.75 -4.27
N MET A 188 3.70 -18.97 -4.75
CA MET A 188 4.01 -19.94 -5.80
C MET A 188 4.83 -21.08 -5.18
N THR A 189 4.44 -22.31 -5.49
CA THR A 189 5.07 -23.50 -4.91
C THR A 189 5.72 -24.32 -6.01
N SER A 190 6.96 -24.73 -5.81
CA SER A 190 7.62 -25.70 -6.69
C SER A 190 7.00 -27.09 -6.52
N VAL A 191 6.59 -27.70 -7.62
CA VAL A 191 6.06 -29.07 -7.63
C VAL A 191 7.14 -30.09 -7.27
N GLU A 192 8.41 -29.81 -7.62
CA GLU A 192 9.54 -30.70 -7.38
C GLU A 192 9.95 -30.77 -5.92
N THR A 193 10.00 -29.60 -5.25
CA THR A 193 10.51 -29.50 -3.87
C THR A 193 9.41 -29.40 -2.82
N GLY A 194 8.19 -29.05 -3.21
CA GLY A 194 7.08 -28.76 -2.30
C GLY A 194 7.26 -27.44 -1.51
N LEU A 195 8.33 -26.68 -1.78
CA LEU A 195 8.61 -25.43 -1.13
C LEU A 195 7.89 -24.27 -1.82
N VAL A 196 7.51 -23.27 -1.05
CA VAL A 196 7.10 -21.96 -1.57
C VAL A 196 8.36 -21.23 -2.04
N THR A 197 8.50 -21.09 -3.35
CA THR A 197 9.65 -20.45 -3.99
C THR A 197 9.50 -18.95 -4.03
N ASP A 198 8.30 -18.46 -4.32
CA ASP A 198 8.05 -17.04 -4.50
C ASP A 198 6.77 -16.62 -3.78
N ILE A 199 6.83 -15.42 -3.20
CA ILE A 199 5.69 -14.75 -2.61
C ILE A 199 5.60 -13.35 -3.21
N ILE A 200 4.40 -12.97 -3.62
CA ILE A 200 4.08 -11.62 -4.05
C ILE A 200 3.04 -11.01 -3.13
N ILE A 201 3.34 -9.82 -2.61
CA ILE A 201 2.52 -9.09 -1.66
C ILE A 201 2.04 -7.81 -2.31
N GLY A 202 0.84 -7.86 -2.89
CA GLY A 202 0.18 -6.70 -3.48
C GLY A 202 -0.45 -5.82 -2.42
N LEU A 203 -0.26 -4.52 -2.55
CA LEU A 203 -0.79 -3.50 -1.66
C LEU A 203 -1.42 -2.37 -2.47
N GLY A 204 -2.69 -2.05 -2.18
CA GLY A 204 -3.38 -0.88 -2.69
C GLY A 204 -3.82 0.02 -1.54
N ILE A 205 -3.43 1.29 -1.56
CA ILE A 205 -3.87 2.30 -0.60
C ILE A 205 -4.48 3.48 -1.36
N ASN A 206 -5.69 3.86 -0.99
CA ASN A 206 -6.34 5.08 -1.44
C ASN A 206 -5.70 6.25 -0.69
N PHE A 207 -4.68 6.89 -1.28
CA PHE A 207 -3.90 7.91 -0.58
C PHE A 207 -4.57 9.29 -0.63
N THR A 208 -4.80 9.84 -1.83
CA THR A 208 -5.49 11.13 -2.08
C THR A 208 -6.45 11.05 -3.26
N ILE A 209 -7.19 9.95 -3.39
CA ILE A 209 -8.17 9.79 -4.47
C ILE A 209 -9.35 10.72 -4.19
N ASN A 210 -9.65 11.64 -5.10
CA ASN A 210 -10.71 12.63 -4.93
C ASN A 210 -12.11 12.06 -5.24
N ASP A 211 -12.21 11.25 -6.30
CA ASP A 211 -13.49 10.73 -6.77
C ASP A 211 -13.50 9.22 -6.81
N PHE A 212 -14.52 8.64 -6.18
CA PHE A 212 -14.82 7.22 -6.26
C PHE A 212 -16.08 7.01 -7.11
N PRO A 213 -16.15 5.90 -7.88
CA PRO A 213 -17.39 5.46 -8.53
C PRO A 213 -18.56 5.38 -7.54
N GLN A 214 -19.78 5.60 -8.02
CA GLN A 214 -20.96 5.69 -7.16
C GLN A 214 -21.15 4.48 -6.23
N GLU A 215 -20.83 3.28 -6.71
CA GLU A 215 -20.89 2.03 -5.96
C GLU A 215 -19.86 1.90 -4.83
N LEU A 216 -18.82 2.74 -4.84
CA LEU A 216 -17.76 2.76 -3.83
C LEU A 216 -17.83 3.94 -2.87
N LYS A 217 -18.61 4.98 -3.17
CA LYS A 217 -18.64 6.23 -2.37
C LYS A 217 -18.98 6.02 -0.89
N GLU A 218 -19.84 5.05 -0.58
CA GLU A 218 -20.21 4.73 0.81
C GLU A 218 -19.30 3.67 1.45
N LYS A 219 -18.40 3.04 0.69
CA LYS A 219 -17.61 1.90 1.16
C LYS A 219 -16.11 2.22 1.24
N ALA A 220 -15.64 3.14 0.41
CA ALA A 220 -14.24 3.50 0.30
C ALA A 220 -14.00 4.97 0.60
N ALA A 221 -12.81 5.26 1.12
CA ALA A 221 -12.32 6.61 1.30
C ALA A 221 -10.83 6.67 1.00
N SER A 222 -10.28 7.87 0.93
CA SER A 222 -8.84 8.11 0.92
C SER A 222 -8.32 8.36 2.34
N LEU A 223 -7.05 8.02 2.54
CA LEU A 223 -6.33 8.28 3.80
C LEU A 223 -6.28 9.79 4.07
N PHE A 224 -6.03 10.59 3.03
CA PHE A 224 -5.99 12.04 3.11
C PHE A 224 -6.91 12.70 2.09
N LYS A 225 -7.29 13.94 2.40
CA LYS A 225 -7.70 14.92 1.40
C LYS A 225 -6.47 15.64 0.87
N ALA A 226 -6.48 16.09 -0.37
CA ALA A 226 -5.39 16.90 -0.91
C ALA A 226 -5.45 18.33 -0.35
N PRO A 227 -4.28 18.98 -0.03
CA PRO A 227 -2.95 18.39 -0.02
C PRO A 227 -2.75 17.43 1.17
N ALA A 228 -2.02 16.35 0.96
CA ALA A 228 -1.67 15.41 2.02
C ALA A 228 -0.54 15.99 2.90
N PRO A 229 -0.49 15.65 4.22
CA PRO A 229 0.57 16.11 5.11
C PRO A 229 1.92 15.40 4.90
N ILE A 230 1.92 14.30 4.16
CA ILE A 230 3.08 13.48 3.79
C ILE A 230 3.02 13.12 2.31
N THR A 231 4.13 12.69 1.74
CA THR A 231 4.20 12.17 0.37
C THR A 231 3.95 10.67 0.31
N ARG A 232 3.59 10.16 -0.88
CA ARG A 232 3.50 8.70 -1.12
C ARG A 232 4.85 8.01 -0.91
N ASN A 233 5.97 8.65 -1.28
CA ASN A 233 7.30 8.09 -1.06
C ASN A 233 7.60 7.87 0.43
N GLU A 234 7.30 8.84 1.29
CA GLU A 234 7.47 8.72 2.73
C GLU A 234 6.66 7.55 3.30
N LEU A 235 5.40 7.41 2.89
CA LEU A 235 4.56 6.32 3.36
C LEU A 235 5.04 4.95 2.84
N ILE A 236 5.47 4.85 1.57
CA ILE A 236 6.03 3.61 1.00
C ILE A 236 7.29 3.20 1.77
N ILE A 237 8.21 4.14 2.00
CA ILE A 237 9.45 3.88 2.75
C ILE A 237 9.12 3.39 4.15
N GLU A 238 8.25 4.09 4.87
CA GLU A 238 7.95 3.74 6.26
C GLU A 238 7.22 2.40 6.38
N ILE A 239 6.31 2.04 5.44
CA ILE A 239 5.66 0.72 5.41
C ILE A 239 6.69 -0.39 5.27
N TRP A 240 7.58 -0.31 4.27
CA TRP A 240 8.53 -1.38 4.02
C TRP A 240 9.66 -1.40 5.05
N ARG A 241 10.07 -0.25 5.59
CA ARG A 241 10.98 -0.19 6.74
C ARG A 241 10.35 -0.88 7.96
N ALA A 242 9.12 -0.54 8.31
CA ALA A 242 8.41 -1.20 9.39
C ALA A 242 8.28 -2.70 9.17
N PHE A 243 8.03 -3.15 7.94
CA PHE A 243 7.94 -4.57 7.61
C PHE A 243 9.27 -5.31 7.77
N PHE A 244 10.40 -4.73 7.33
CA PHE A 244 11.71 -5.40 7.39
C PHE A 244 12.39 -5.30 8.76
N GLU A 245 12.18 -4.21 9.49
CA GLU A 245 12.92 -3.91 10.71
C GLU A 245 12.17 -4.21 12.00
N THR A 246 10.83 -4.32 11.96
CA THR A 246 10.03 -4.62 13.16
C THR A 246 9.92 -6.13 13.37
N PRO A 247 10.12 -6.63 14.60
CA PRO A 247 9.89 -8.04 14.92
C PRO A 247 8.47 -8.51 14.55
N ALA A 248 8.36 -9.74 14.02
CA ALA A 248 7.09 -10.27 13.52
C ALA A 248 6.00 -10.36 14.60
N ASP A 249 6.37 -10.66 15.83
CA ASP A 249 5.47 -10.71 16.99
C ASP A 249 4.91 -9.33 17.34
N GLU A 250 5.72 -8.26 17.22
CA GLU A 250 5.26 -6.88 17.40
C GLU A 250 4.25 -6.49 16.29
N LEU A 251 4.54 -6.79 15.03
CA LEU A 251 3.62 -6.52 13.92
C LEU A 251 2.30 -7.28 14.08
N LEU A 252 2.35 -8.55 14.52
CA LEU A 252 1.16 -9.34 14.80
C LEU A 252 0.38 -8.78 16.00
N TYR A 253 1.07 -8.32 17.05
CA TYR A 253 0.42 -7.64 18.18
C TYR A 253 -0.32 -6.37 17.70
N LEU A 254 0.32 -5.53 16.87
CA LEU A 254 -0.31 -4.34 16.31
C LEU A 254 -1.52 -4.68 15.44
N TYR A 255 -1.42 -5.73 14.61
CA TYR A 255 -2.53 -6.25 13.84
C TYR A 255 -3.74 -6.61 14.72
N LYS A 256 -3.52 -7.42 15.77
CA LYS A 256 -4.57 -7.84 16.71
C LYS A 256 -5.16 -6.66 17.46
N LYS A 257 -4.33 -5.74 17.94
CA LYS A 257 -4.74 -4.53 18.66
C LYS A 257 -5.65 -3.64 17.84
N GLN A 258 -5.40 -3.52 16.53
CA GLN A 258 -6.18 -2.71 15.60
C GLN A 258 -7.27 -3.49 14.87
N SER A 259 -7.51 -4.74 15.29
CA SER A 259 -8.51 -5.58 14.65
C SER A 259 -9.93 -5.06 14.87
N LEU A 260 -10.65 -4.77 13.77
CA LEU A 260 -12.06 -4.41 13.82
C LEU A 260 -12.98 -5.54 14.25
N VAL A 261 -12.51 -6.79 14.22
CA VAL A 261 -13.36 -7.95 14.39
C VAL A 261 -13.23 -8.60 15.77
N LEU A 262 -12.07 -8.52 16.40
CA LEU A 262 -11.86 -9.14 17.72
C LEU A 262 -12.78 -8.55 18.77
N GLY A 263 -13.39 -9.43 19.59
CA GLY A 263 -14.36 -9.10 20.60
C GLY A 263 -15.74 -8.69 20.07
N LYS A 264 -15.97 -8.82 18.75
CA LYS A 264 -17.25 -8.47 18.12
C LYS A 264 -18.00 -9.68 17.59
N GLU A 265 -19.31 -9.52 17.47
CA GLU A 265 -20.20 -10.49 16.86
C GLU A 265 -20.02 -10.46 15.34
N VAL A 266 -19.72 -11.62 14.74
CA VAL A 266 -19.48 -11.80 13.31
C VAL A 266 -20.43 -12.84 12.74
N THR A 267 -20.77 -12.70 11.48
CA THR A 267 -21.48 -13.70 10.70
C THR A 267 -20.61 -14.15 9.54
N PHE A 268 -20.66 -15.43 9.20
CA PHE A 268 -19.92 -16.00 8.07
C PHE A 268 -20.62 -17.23 7.55
N THR A 269 -20.36 -17.58 6.29
CA THR A 269 -20.86 -18.80 5.65
C THR A 269 -19.71 -19.80 5.53
N LEU A 270 -19.90 -21.03 5.98
CA LEU A 270 -18.98 -22.14 5.85
C LEU A 270 -19.74 -23.38 5.39
N ASP A 271 -19.28 -24.04 4.32
CA ASP A 271 -19.94 -25.20 3.71
C ASP A 271 -21.43 -25.00 3.46
N GLN A 272 -21.77 -23.82 2.88
CA GLN A 272 -23.14 -23.40 2.55
C GLN A 272 -24.08 -23.24 3.78
N LYS A 273 -23.52 -23.16 4.99
CA LYS A 273 -24.28 -22.90 6.22
C LYS A 273 -23.83 -21.59 6.82
N ASP A 274 -24.80 -20.82 7.27
CA ASP A 274 -24.56 -19.54 7.94
C ASP A 274 -24.31 -19.78 9.43
N TYR A 275 -23.28 -19.14 9.93
CA TYR A 275 -22.87 -19.15 11.32
C TYR A 275 -22.84 -17.73 11.87
N LYS A 276 -23.04 -17.65 13.15
CA LYS A 276 -22.94 -16.43 13.94
C LYS A 276 -22.18 -16.74 15.23
N GLY A 277 -21.34 -15.82 15.69
CA GLY A 277 -20.59 -16.00 16.90
C GLY A 277 -19.68 -14.82 17.22
N LEU A 278 -18.96 -14.96 18.31
CA LEU A 278 -18.01 -13.96 18.81
C LEU A 278 -16.60 -14.26 18.26
N ALA A 279 -15.97 -13.31 17.60
CA ALA A 279 -14.57 -13.40 17.18
C ALA A 279 -13.65 -13.28 18.42
N LYS A 280 -12.94 -14.36 18.75
CA LYS A 280 -12.18 -14.49 20.01
C LYS A 280 -10.70 -14.18 19.85
N ASP A 281 -10.07 -14.71 18.82
CA ASP A 281 -8.63 -14.56 18.61
C ASP A 281 -8.26 -14.72 17.13
N ILE A 282 -7.04 -14.32 16.79
CA ILE A 282 -6.41 -14.53 15.50
C ILE A 282 -5.08 -15.24 15.74
N SER A 283 -4.88 -16.41 15.13
CA SER A 283 -3.64 -17.17 15.28
C SER A 283 -2.46 -16.49 14.56
N GLU A 284 -1.23 -16.90 14.86
CA GLU A 284 -0.02 -16.45 14.16
C GLU A 284 -0.07 -16.77 12.67
N SER A 285 -0.73 -17.86 12.27
CA SER A 285 -0.97 -18.20 10.86
C SER A 285 -2.11 -17.42 10.20
N GLY A 286 -2.76 -16.50 10.91
CA GLY A 286 -3.81 -15.63 10.40
C GLY A 286 -5.23 -16.21 10.44
N LYS A 287 -5.45 -17.35 11.07
CA LYS A 287 -6.79 -17.95 11.23
C LYS A 287 -7.59 -17.17 12.27
N LEU A 288 -8.87 -16.95 12.03
CA LEU A 288 -9.80 -16.32 12.97
C LEU A 288 -10.54 -17.38 13.77
N LEU A 289 -10.44 -17.32 15.09
CA LEU A 289 -11.23 -18.13 16.02
C LEU A 289 -12.59 -17.47 16.26
N VAL A 290 -13.67 -18.18 15.95
CA VAL A 290 -15.03 -17.75 16.25
C VAL A 290 -15.69 -18.75 17.19
N GLN A 291 -16.17 -18.26 18.33
CA GLN A 291 -17.04 -19.01 19.23
C GLN A 291 -18.49 -18.80 18.79
N CYS A 292 -19.08 -19.82 18.15
CA CYS A 292 -20.44 -19.77 17.63
C CYS A 292 -21.50 -19.81 18.76
N ASP A 293 -22.69 -19.29 18.47
CA ASP A 293 -23.82 -19.23 19.42
C ASP A 293 -24.23 -20.61 19.94
N ASN A 294 -23.93 -21.70 19.21
CA ASN A 294 -24.17 -23.08 19.63
C ASN A 294 -23.04 -23.66 20.51
N GLY A 295 -22.11 -22.83 20.95
CA GLY A 295 -20.96 -23.22 21.79
C GLY A 295 -19.77 -23.83 21.04
N LYS A 296 -19.88 -24.05 19.71
CA LYS A 296 -18.78 -24.60 18.90
C LYS A 296 -17.74 -23.54 18.61
N GLU A 297 -16.47 -23.90 18.69
CA GLU A 297 -15.36 -23.06 18.23
C GLU A 297 -14.93 -23.47 16.83
N ILE A 298 -14.78 -22.48 15.93
CA ILE A 298 -14.39 -22.68 14.54
C ILE A 298 -13.21 -21.78 14.21
N TRP A 299 -12.14 -22.38 13.67
CA TRP A 299 -11.02 -21.67 13.08
C TRP A 299 -11.25 -21.43 11.60
N LEU A 300 -11.38 -20.17 11.20
CA LEU A 300 -11.53 -19.77 9.80
C LEU A 300 -10.16 -19.48 9.19
N ASN A 301 -9.81 -20.19 8.12
CA ASN A 301 -8.55 -19.98 7.40
C ASN A 301 -8.62 -18.80 6.43
N SER A 302 -9.81 -18.55 5.88
CA SER A 302 -10.11 -17.48 4.92
C SER A 302 -11.62 -17.27 4.90
N GLY A 303 -12.09 -16.31 4.15
CA GLY A 303 -13.52 -16.08 3.97
C GLY A 303 -13.86 -14.61 4.09
N GLU A 304 -15.15 -14.34 3.96
CA GLU A 304 -15.73 -13.05 4.24
C GLU A 304 -16.49 -13.15 5.55
N ILE A 305 -16.22 -12.20 6.41
CA ILE A 305 -17.01 -12.03 7.63
C ILE A 305 -17.75 -10.71 7.55
N SER A 306 -18.97 -10.70 8.04
CA SER A 306 -19.76 -9.51 8.23
C SER A 306 -19.85 -9.17 9.72
N LEU A 307 -19.71 -7.89 10.03
CA LEU A 307 -19.89 -7.37 11.38
C LEU A 307 -21.35 -6.95 11.58
N LYS A 308 -21.93 -7.26 12.73
CA LYS A 308 -23.27 -6.79 13.08
C LYS A 308 -23.31 -5.25 13.10
N GLY A 309 -24.24 -4.65 12.36
CA GLY A 309 -24.38 -3.19 12.28
C GLY A 309 -23.51 -2.50 11.24
N TRP A 310 -22.72 -3.24 10.47
CA TRP A 310 -22.05 -2.72 9.28
C TRP A 310 -22.90 -3.03 8.02
N LYS A 311 -23.31 -1.97 7.33
CA LYS A 311 -23.99 -2.07 6.03
C LYS A 311 -22.98 -2.01 4.90
#